data_18129bed4ec08f07b2da71a989849ce5
#
_entry.id   18129bed4ec08f07b2da71a989849ce5
#
_cell.length_a   1.000
_cell.length_b   1.000
_cell.length_c   1.000
_cell.angle_alpha   90.00
_cell.angle_beta   90.00
_cell.angle_gamma   90.00
#
_symmetry.space_group_name_H-M   'P 1'
#
loop_
_entity.id
_entity.type
_entity.pdbx_description
1 polymer ?
#
loop_
_entity_poly.entity_id
_entity_poly.type
_entity_poly.pdbx_seq_one_letter_code
_entity_poly.pdbx_strand_id
1 'polypeptide(L)'
;MQKRQFLQSALVASIAVYGLPTRAQTVDAAAVVRHYSAQVYAAYQDALAGATDMQTAIKALVDTPSPQSLAAARKTWLAAREWYLQTEAFRFYGGPIDDDKGPEGRINSWPMDESYLDYVVGKPNAGVINDRRVAISTANIIKLNERGGEENISTGWHAIEFLLWGQDLSATGPGDRSFEDYVVGKAANADRRRAYLTTVTGLLVADLNYLVKAWQPGAKNYRAKFEQGDLESVRKMIMGLGSLSRGELAGERLEVAMNTQDQEDEHSCFSDNTHRDVVGDTQGIENVWLGRYKRPDGNVLQGASLKALVAGKNPSLADKVSQQIAQSVANASAIQAPFDREIVGSKDAPGRIRIQKTIDSLVQQSKDLTEAAAVLGITKLAQAK
;
A
#
# COMPACT_ATOMS: atom_id res chain seq x y z
N MET A 1 44.71 70.27 41.95
CA MET A 1 44.12 68.96 42.10
C MET A 1 43.80 68.45 40.68
N GLN A 2 44.67 67.68 40.07
CA GLN A 2 44.51 67.15 38.69
C GLN A 2 44.02 65.71 38.76
N LYS A 3 42.87 65.46 38.15
CA LYS A 3 42.34 64.10 37.93
C LYS A 3 42.99 63.48 36.66
N ARG A 4 43.75 62.46 36.82
CA ARG A 4 44.24 61.63 35.68
C ARG A 4 43.15 60.67 35.27
N GLN A 5 42.72 60.73 34.01
CA GLN A 5 41.88 59.72 33.34
C GLN A 5 42.81 58.61 32.77
N PHE A 6 42.58 57.38 33.15
CA PHE A 6 43.18 56.21 32.50
C PHE A 6 42.26 55.74 31.36
N LEU A 7 42.74 55.83 30.16
CA LEU A 7 42.11 55.12 29.01
C LEU A 7 42.57 53.67 29.04
N GLN A 8 41.63 52.77 29.19
CA GLN A 8 41.84 51.33 28.91
C GLN A 8 41.41 51.05 27.46
N SER A 9 42.36 50.70 26.59
CA SER A 9 42.15 50.22 25.23
C SER A 9 41.78 48.73 25.29
N ALA A 10 40.53 48.39 25.00
CA ALA A 10 40.09 47.00 24.82
C ALA A 10 40.43 46.53 23.39
N LEU A 11 41.35 45.59 23.31
CA LEU A 11 41.71 44.86 22.06
C LEU A 11 40.65 43.84 21.78
N VAL A 12 39.75 44.07 20.78
CA VAL A 12 38.78 43.07 20.31
C VAL A 12 39.51 42.13 19.32
N ALA A 13 39.82 40.93 19.76
CA ALA A 13 40.32 39.90 18.90
C ALA A 13 39.14 39.23 18.14
N SER A 14 38.99 39.51 16.84
CA SER A 14 38.04 38.88 15.96
C SER A 14 38.54 37.45 15.65
N ILE A 15 37.93 36.44 16.26
CA ILE A 15 38.14 35.04 15.90
C ILE A 15 37.34 34.77 14.62
N ALA A 16 38.02 34.72 13.47
CA ALA A 16 37.46 34.22 12.23
C ALA A 16 37.27 32.68 12.36
N VAL A 17 36.04 32.22 12.59
CA VAL A 17 35.67 30.81 12.51
C VAL A 17 35.66 30.43 11.03
N TYR A 18 36.76 29.89 10.54
CA TYR A 18 36.77 29.20 9.26
C TYR A 18 35.91 27.94 9.40
N GLY A 19 34.66 27.99 8.93
CA GLY A 19 33.82 26.83 8.78
C GLY A 19 34.49 25.88 7.80
N LEU A 20 35.03 24.78 8.31
CA LEU A 20 35.47 23.67 7.46
C LEU A 20 34.24 23.22 6.64
N PRO A 21 34.36 23.05 5.30
CA PRO A 21 33.28 22.52 4.51
C PRO A 21 32.98 21.13 5.07
N THR A 22 31.80 20.96 5.66
CA THR A 22 31.27 19.65 6.00
C THR A 22 31.17 18.88 4.69
N ARG A 23 32.13 17.97 4.48
CA ARG A 23 32.08 17.03 3.37
C ARG A 23 30.78 16.27 3.53
N ALA A 24 29.81 16.51 2.65
CA ALA A 24 28.59 15.75 2.63
C ALA A 24 28.98 14.27 2.62
N GLN A 25 28.60 13.57 3.68
CA GLN A 25 28.91 12.15 3.81
C GLN A 25 28.20 11.46 2.65
N THR A 26 28.97 10.90 1.72
CA THR A 26 28.39 10.17 0.58
C THR A 26 27.61 9.00 1.13
N VAL A 27 26.28 9.01 0.93
CA VAL A 27 25.40 7.91 1.31
C VAL A 27 25.82 6.69 0.49
N ASP A 28 26.09 5.57 1.13
CA ASP A 28 26.41 4.31 0.47
C ASP A 28 25.16 3.42 0.31
N ALA A 29 25.22 2.46 -0.63
CA ALA A 29 24.13 1.54 -0.90
C ALA A 29 23.73 0.72 0.34
N ALA A 30 24.70 0.28 1.13
CA ALA A 30 24.43 -0.53 2.33
C ALA A 30 23.65 0.26 3.39
N ALA A 31 23.93 1.56 3.55
CA ALA A 31 23.16 2.42 4.46
C ALA A 31 21.71 2.58 3.98
N VAL A 32 21.49 2.76 2.67
CA VAL A 32 20.15 2.84 2.07
C VAL A 32 19.36 1.56 2.28
N VAL A 33 19.99 0.41 2.00
CA VAL A 33 19.37 -0.92 2.14
C VAL A 33 18.99 -1.22 3.58
N ARG A 34 19.86 -0.90 4.55
CA ARG A 34 19.54 -1.07 5.98
C ARG A 34 18.37 -0.17 6.41
N HIS A 35 18.34 1.08 5.94
CA HIS A 35 17.24 1.98 6.28
C HIS A 35 15.94 1.54 5.63
N TYR A 36 15.97 1.15 4.36
CA TYR A 36 14.81 0.56 3.68
C TYR A 36 14.26 -0.65 4.43
N SER A 37 15.14 -1.59 4.84
CA SER A 37 14.72 -2.76 5.61
C SER A 37 14.03 -2.38 6.94
N ALA A 38 14.49 -1.32 7.60
CA ALA A 38 13.85 -0.80 8.81
C ALA A 38 12.48 -0.17 8.49
N GLN A 39 12.37 0.53 7.37
CA GLN A 39 11.13 1.13 6.89
C GLN A 39 10.09 0.07 6.52
N VAL A 40 10.47 -0.97 5.77
CA VAL A 40 9.60 -2.10 5.42
C VAL A 40 9.08 -2.79 6.69
N TYR A 41 9.96 -3.07 7.64
CA TYR A 41 9.57 -3.68 8.90
C TYR A 41 8.55 -2.82 9.66
N ALA A 42 8.78 -1.52 9.78
CA ALA A 42 7.87 -0.61 10.45
C ALA A 42 6.51 -0.52 9.74
N ALA A 43 6.50 -0.44 8.41
CA ALA A 43 5.26 -0.36 7.63
C ALA A 43 4.42 -1.64 7.74
N TYR A 44 5.04 -2.84 7.67
CA TYR A 44 4.30 -4.08 7.91
C TYR A 44 3.82 -4.23 9.36
N GLN A 45 4.55 -3.70 10.35
CA GLN A 45 4.05 -3.66 11.73
C GLN A 45 2.78 -2.80 11.84
N ASP A 46 2.75 -1.65 11.16
CA ASP A 46 1.60 -0.72 11.20
C ASP A 46 0.41 -1.30 10.42
N ALA A 47 0.64 -1.94 9.28
CA ALA A 47 -0.38 -2.68 8.54
C ALA A 47 -0.97 -3.84 9.36
N LEU A 48 -0.12 -4.61 10.07
CA LEU A 48 -0.56 -5.68 10.97
C LEU A 48 -1.37 -5.14 12.15
N ALA A 49 -0.97 -4.02 12.73
CA ALA A 49 -1.71 -3.38 13.83
C ALA A 49 -3.11 -2.95 13.34
N GLY A 50 -3.20 -2.25 12.19
CA GLY A 50 -4.49 -1.89 11.60
C GLY A 50 -5.39 -3.08 11.29
N ALA A 51 -4.83 -4.16 10.72
CA ALA A 51 -5.58 -5.40 10.48
C ALA A 51 -6.05 -6.09 11.78
N THR A 52 -5.28 -5.98 12.87
CA THR A 52 -5.66 -6.50 14.18
C THR A 52 -6.80 -5.68 14.80
N ASP A 53 -6.77 -4.36 14.65
CA ASP A 53 -7.88 -3.50 15.09
C ASP A 53 -9.15 -3.79 14.30
N MET A 54 -9.04 -3.99 12.97
CA MET A 54 -10.14 -4.44 12.12
C MET A 54 -10.67 -5.81 12.57
N GLN A 55 -9.80 -6.77 12.87
CA GLN A 55 -10.21 -8.09 13.40
C GLN A 55 -11.02 -7.95 14.69
N THR A 56 -10.64 -7.05 15.57
CA THR A 56 -11.37 -6.78 16.81
C THR A 56 -12.76 -6.21 16.53
N ALA A 57 -12.90 -5.27 15.59
CA ALA A 57 -14.18 -4.71 15.20
C ALA A 57 -15.07 -5.74 14.49
N ILE A 58 -14.50 -6.58 13.63
CA ILE A 58 -15.19 -7.70 12.98
C ILE A 58 -15.68 -8.72 14.00
N LYS A 59 -14.87 -9.02 15.02
CA LYS A 59 -15.31 -9.89 16.12
C LYS A 59 -16.53 -9.30 16.84
N ALA A 60 -16.54 -8.01 17.13
CA ALA A 60 -17.68 -7.35 17.73
C ALA A 60 -18.94 -7.40 16.84
N LEU A 61 -18.80 -7.23 15.51
CA LEU A 61 -19.88 -7.41 14.55
C LEU A 61 -20.42 -8.85 14.59
N VAL A 62 -19.54 -9.84 14.56
CA VAL A 62 -19.93 -11.25 14.58
C VAL A 62 -20.60 -11.63 15.90
N ASP A 63 -20.11 -11.16 17.04
CA ASP A 63 -20.66 -11.47 18.35
C ASP A 63 -22.04 -10.79 18.57
N THR A 64 -22.18 -9.52 18.15
CA THR A 64 -23.36 -8.71 18.37
C THR A 64 -23.68 -7.88 17.11
N PRO A 65 -24.28 -8.49 16.06
CA PRO A 65 -24.61 -7.80 14.82
C PRO A 65 -25.57 -6.64 15.04
N SER A 66 -25.18 -5.46 14.59
CA SER A 66 -25.97 -4.22 14.64
C SER A 66 -25.48 -3.24 13.58
N PRO A 67 -26.28 -2.19 13.24
CA PRO A 67 -25.79 -1.13 12.36
C PRO A 67 -24.49 -0.50 12.85
N GLN A 68 -24.34 -0.33 14.14
CA GLN A 68 -23.17 0.30 14.79
C GLN A 68 -21.94 -0.59 14.67
N SER A 69 -22.05 -1.90 14.94
CA SER A 69 -20.92 -2.82 14.83
C SER A 69 -20.47 -3.02 13.39
N LEU A 70 -21.40 -3.03 12.41
CA LEU A 70 -21.07 -3.07 10.99
C LEU A 70 -20.36 -1.78 10.54
N ALA A 71 -20.86 -0.63 10.94
CA ALA A 71 -20.21 0.66 10.64
C ALA A 71 -18.80 0.76 11.27
N ALA A 72 -18.61 0.23 12.48
CA ALA A 72 -17.29 0.16 13.12
C ALA A 72 -16.33 -0.76 12.35
N ALA A 73 -16.77 -1.93 11.89
CA ALA A 73 -15.97 -2.85 11.10
C ALA A 73 -15.56 -2.21 9.75
N ARG A 74 -16.50 -1.57 9.04
CA ARG A 74 -16.21 -0.81 7.80
C ARG A 74 -15.18 0.29 8.04
N LYS A 75 -15.36 1.09 9.08
CA LYS A 75 -14.42 2.16 9.44
C LYS A 75 -13.01 1.65 9.73
N THR A 76 -12.88 0.54 10.43
CA THR A 76 -11.56 -0.03 10.75
C THR A 76 -10.90 -0.66 9.52
N TRP A 77 -11.67 -1.24 8.58
CA TRP A 77 -11.15 -1.70 7.31
C TRP A 77 -10.54 -0.55 6.51
N LEU A 78 -11.29 0.56 6.33
CA LEU A 78 -10.79 1.76 5.64
C LEU A 78 -9.51 2.31 6.29
N ALA A 79 -9.48 2.39 7.62
CA ALA A 79 -8.30 2.88 8.35
C ALA A 79 -7.08 1.96 8.21
N ALA A 80 -7.30 0.64 8.20
CA ALA A 80 -6.23 -0.34 8.05
C ALA A 80 -5.64 -0.36 6.63
N ARG A 81 -6.48 -0.14 5.60
CA ARG A 81 -6.04 -0.01 4.20
C ARG A 81 -5.02 1.09 4.02
N GLU A 82 -5.17 2.25 4.66
CA GLU A 82 -4.23 3.39 4.56
C GLU A 82 -2.78 2.99 4.88
N TRP A 83 -2.58 2.06 5.80
CA TRP A 83 -1.25 1.57 6.18
C TRP A 83 -0.77 0.43 5.28
N TYR A 84 -1.68 -0.47 4.88
CA TYR A 84 -1.33 -1.57 3.99
C TYR A 84 -0.90 -1.07 2.61
N LEU A 85 -1.63 -0.14 2.00
CA LEU A 85 -1.38 0.38 0.66
C LEU A 85 0.04 0.96 0.51
N GLN A 86 0.57 1.61 1.53
CA GLN A 86 1.95 2.10 1.50
C GLN A 86 2.98 0.97 1.43
N THR A 87 2.60 -0.28 1.73
CA THR A 87 3.47 -1.45 1.61
C THR A 87 3.52 -2.04 0.20
N GLU A 88 2.64 -1.63 -0.71
CA GLU A 88 2.63 -2.06 -2.11
C GLU A 88 3.96 -1.71 -2.82
N ALA A 89 4.66 -0.67 -2.37
CA ALA A 89 6.00 -0.31 -2.83
C ALA A 89 7.09 -1.36 -2.52
N PHE A 90 6.77 -2.41 -1.75
CA PHE A 90 7.70 -3.50 -1.39
C PHE A 90 7.47 -4.78 -2.17
N ARG A 91 6.77 -4.71 -3.30
CA ARG A 91 6.43 -5.81 -4.22
C ARG A 91 7.29 -5.80 -5.48
N PHE A 92 7.05 -6.75 -6.36
CA PHE A 92 7.54 -6.85 -7.75
C PHE A 92 9.04 -7.18 -7.91
N TYR A 93 9.68 -7.67 -6.86
CA TYR A 93 11.10 -8.05 -6.92
C TYR A 93 11.42 -9.46 -6.35
N GLY A 94 10.40 -10.30 -6.19
CA GLY A 94 10.54 -11.65 -5.63
C GLY A 94 10.93 -11.62 -4.14
N GLY A 95 10.32 -10.69 -3.39
CA GLY A 95 10.46 -10.58 -1.96
C GLY A 95 9.49 -11.50 -1.20
N PRO A 96 9.45 -11.45 0.15
CA PRO A 96 8.63 -12.35 0.95
C PRO A 96 7.14 -12.29 0.67
N ILE A 97 6.65 -11.19 0.10
CA ILE A 97 5.23 -11.03 -0.24
C ILE A 97 4.89 -11.71 -1.57
N ASP A 98 5.80 -11.68 -2.55
CA ASP A 98 5.56 -12.03 -3.95
C ASP A 98 6.60 -13.02 -4.53
N ASP A 99 7.32 -13.75 -3.68
CA ASP A 99 8.08 -14.94 -4.11
C ASP A 99 7.12 -16.13 -4.34
N ASP A 100 7.61 -17.26 -4.83
CA ASP A 100 6.82 -18.47 -5.12
C ASP A 100 5.95 -18.98 -3.93
N LYS A 101 6.21 -18.52 -2.72
CA LYS A 101 5.49 -18.86 -1.48
C LYS A 101 4.85 -17.65 -0.82
N GLY A 102 5.04 -16.50 -1.41
CA GLY A 102 4.55 -15.23 -0.91
C GLY A 102 3.03 -15.22 -0.77
N PRO A 103 2.49 -14.51 0.21
CA PRO A 103 1.05 -14.47 0.44
C PRO A 103 0.32 -13.40 -0.36
N GLU A 104 0.94 -12.78 -1.37
CA GLU A 104 0.33 -11.66 -2.09
C GLU A 104 -1.05 -12.01 -2.62
N GLY A 105 -1.18 -13.12 -3.37
CA GLY A 105 -2.46 -13.59 -3.90
C GLY A 105 -3.50 -13.99 -2.84
N ARG A 106 -3.12 -14.04 -1.56
CA ARG A 106 -4.06 -14.23 -0.44
C ARG A 106 -4.33 -12.95 0.34
N ILE A 107 -3.51 -11.92 0.16
CA ILE A 107 -3.65 -10.65 0.87
C ILE A 107 -4.44 -9.63 0.06
N ASN A 108 -4.12 -9.47 -1.24
CA ASN A 108 -4.63 -8.35 -2.02
C ASN A 108 -5.01 -8.68 -3.48
N SER A 109 -5.28 -9.96 -3.81
CA SER A 109 -5.76 -10.32 -5.15
C SER A 109 -7.05 -9.62 -5.52
N TRP A 110 -7.13 -9.21 -6.77
CA TRP A 110 -8.20 -8.48 -7.42
C TRP A 110 -8.05 -8.69 -8.95
N PRO A 111 -9.09 -8.60 -9.80
CA PRO A 111 -10.52 -8.41 -9.48
C PRO A 111 -11.20 -9.65 -8.87
N MET A 112 -12.41 -9.49 -8.33
CA MET A 112 -13.12 -10.55 -7.62
C MET A 112 -14.51 -10.85 -8.20
N ASP A 113 -14.80 -12.12 -8.55
CA ASP A 113 -16.18 -12.59 -8.78
C ASP A 113 -16.89 -12.76 -7.43
N GLU A 114 -17.77 -11.84 -7.10
CA GLU A 114 -18.50 -11.84 -5.83
C GLU A 114 -19.39 -13.09 -5.70
N SER A 115 -19.95 -13.56 -6.84
CA SER A 115 -20.79 -14.75 -6.86
C SER A 115 -20.03 -16.04 -6.52
N TYR A 116 -18.72 -16.01 -6.58
CA TYR A 116 -17.86 -17.07 -6.08
C TYR A 116 -17.85 -17.16 -4.55
N LEU A 117 -17.97 -16.02 -3.86
CA LEU A 117 -17.84 -15.95 -2.41
C LEU A 117 -19.18 -16.05 -1.69
N ASP A 118 -20.16 -15.22 -2.06
CA ASP A 118 -21.44 -15.11 -1.38
C ASP A 118 -22.57 -14.82 -2.40
N TYR A 119 -23.79 -14.67 -1.91
CA TYR A 119 -24.92 -14.29 -2.74
C TYR A 119 -24.75 -12.93 -3.39
N VAL A 120 -25.30 -12.81 -4.58
CA VAL A 120 -25.41 -11.57 -5.35
C VAL A 120 -26.84 -11.39 -5.83
N VAL A 121 -27.20 -10.21 -6.34
CA VAL A 121 -28.51 -9.95 -6.95
C VAL A 121 -28.77 -10.97 -8.06
N GLY A 122 -29.95 -11.60 -8.01
CA GLY A 122 -30.33 -12.66 -8.96
C GLY A 122 -29.77 -14.05 -8.66
N LYS A 123 -28.78 -14.18 -7.74
CA LYS A 123 -28.19 -15.48 -7.39
C LYS A 123 -28.14 -15.68 -5.86
N PRO A 124 -29.28 -15.85 -5.16
CA PRO A 124 -29.34 -15.84 -3.69
C PRO A 124 -28.64 -17.02 -3.01
N ASN A 125 -28.28 -18.05 -3.75
CA ASN A 125 -27.61 -19.25 -3.25
C ASN A 125 -26.18 -19.39 -3.80
N ALA A 126 -25.62 -18.37 -4.44
CA ALA A 126 -24.28 -18.38 -4.98
C ALA A 126 -23.22 -18.39 -3.88
N GLY A 127 -22.04 -18.84 -4.25
CA GLY A 127 -20.84 -18.70 -3.47
C GLY A 127 -20.55 -19.77 -2.43
N VAL A 128 -19.29 -19.80 -2.03
CA VAL A 128 -18.72 -20.74 -1.05
C VAL A 128 -19.48 -20.71 0.28
N ILE A 129 -19.95 -19.53 0.69
CA ILE A 129 -20.67 -19.36 1.94
C ILE A 129 -22.01 -20.11 1.90
N ASN A 130 -22.67 -20.16 0.76
CA ASN A 130 -23.97 -20.81 0.61
C ASN A 130 -23.88 -22.30 0.24
N ASP A 131 -22.68 -22.80 -0.12
CA ASP A 131 -22.46 -24.23 -0.35
C ASP A 131 -22.11 -24.96 0.98
N ARG A 132 -23.09 -25.62 1.58
CA ARG A 132 -22.94 -26.35 2.84
C ARG A 132 -22.02 -27.57 2.75
N ARG A 133 -21.64 -28.01 1.53
CA ARG A 133 -20.67 -29.11 1.33
C ARG A 133 -19.24 -28.63 1.58
N VAL A 134 -18.99 -27.32 1.52
CA VAL A 134 -17.70 -26.71 1.78
C VAL A 134 -17.58 -26.39 3.26
N ALA A 135 -16.63 -27.03 3.95
CA ALA A 135 -16.30 -26.66 5.34
C ALA A 135 -15.56 -25.33 5.39
N ILE A 136 -16.03 -24.40 6.22
CA ILE A 136 -15.34 -23.12 6.45
C ILE A 136 -14.15 -23.37 7.37
N SER A 137 -12.95 -23.33 6.82
CA SER A 137 -11.68 -23.46 7.55
C SER A 137 -10.58 -22.76 6.77
N THR A 138 -9.55 -22.30 7.46
CA THR A 138 -8.38 -21.63 6.84
C THR A 138 -7.79 -22.44 5.69
N ALA A 139 -7.60 -23.75 5.88
CA ALA A 139 -7.04 -24.63 4.85
C ALA A 139 -7.91 -24.74 3.60
N ASN A 140 -9.24 -24.78 3.76
CA ASN A 140 -10.15 -24.86 2.62
C ASN A 140 -10.25 -23.50 1.92
N ILE A 141 -10.33 -22.40 2.65
CA ILE A 141 -10.38 -21.06 2.08
C ILE A 141 -9.13 -20.78 1.24
N ILE A 142 -7.94 -21.11 1.73
CA ILE A 142 -6.69 -21.01 0.96
C ILE A 142 -6.74 -21.82 -0.34
N LYS A 143 -7.29 -23.06 -0.30
CA LYS A 143 -7.40 -23.93 -1.49
C LYS A 143 -8.41 -23.43 -2.51
N LEU A 144 -9.34 -22.63 -2.09
CA LEU A 144 -10.40 -22.07 -2.94
C LEU A 144 -9.93 -20.78 -3.64
N ASN A 145 -8.94 -20.09 -3.08
CA ASN A 145 -8.44 -18.85 -3.67
C ASN A 145 -7.89 -19.10 -5.08
N GLU A 146 -8.39 -18.33 -6.06
CA GLU A 146 -8.07 -18.41 -7.49
C GLU A 146 -8.37 -19.78 -8.14
N ARG A 147 -9.15 -20.64 -7.46
CA ARG A 147 -9.46 -21.96 -7.98
C ARG A 147 -10.43 -21.92 -9.15
N GLY A 148 -9.94 -22.22 -10.32
CA GLY A 148 -10.74 -22.26 -11.56
C GLY A 148 -10.77 -20.94 -12.33
N GLY A 149 -10.19 -19.89 -11.79
CA GLY A 149 -10.04 -18.56 -12.42
C GLY A 149 -9.39 -17.58 -11.45
N GLU A 150 -8.63 -16.64 -11.97
CA GLU A 150 -7.94 -15.60 -11.16
C GLU A 150 -8.91 -14.71 -10.40
N GLU A 151 -10.13 -14.51 -10.90
CA GLU A 151 -11.20 -13.74 -10.26
C GLU A 151 -11.88 -14.47 -9.10
N ASN A 152 -11.61 -15.77 -8.92
CA ASN A 152 -12.21 -16.59 -7.87
C ASN A 152 -11.54 -16.34 -6.51
N ILE A 153 -11.55 -15.09 -6.08
CA ILE A 153 -10.92 -14.64 -4.86
C ILE A 153 -11.74 -15.07 -3.64
N SER A 154 -11.10 -15.69 -2.67
CA SER A 154 -11.72 -16.18 -1.44
C SER A 154 -11.05 -15.65 -0.17
N THR A 155 -9.97 -14.87 -0.30
CA THR A 155 -9.13 -14.39 0.82
C THR A 155 -8.82 -12.91 0.69
N GLY A 156 -8.18 -12.35 1.70
CA GLY A 156 -7.58 -11.02 1.64
C GLY A 156 -8.53 -9.86 1.87
N TRP A 157 -8.01 -8.69 1.54
CA TRP A 157 -8.69 -7.43 1.78
C TRP A 157 -10.04 -7.33 1.06
N HIS A 158 -10.10 -7.74 -0.22
CA HIS A 158 -11.31 -7.58 -1.06
C HIS A 158 -12.40 -8.59 -0.70
N ALA A 159 -12.05 -9.81 -0.28
CA ALA A 159 -13.03 -10.74 0.29
C ALA A 159 -13.65 -10.21 1.59
N ILE A 160 -12.85 -9.57 2.46
CA ILE A 160 -13.36 -8.92 3.67
C ILE A 160 -14.20 -7.69 3.31
N GLU A 161 -13.77 -6.89 2.36
CA GLU A 161 -14.48 -5.73 1.83
C GLU A 161 -15.87 -6.13 1.33
N PHE A 162 -15.96 -7.09 0.43
CA PHE A 162 -17.21 -7.61 -0.09
C PHE A 162 -18.13 -8.13 1.03
N LEU A 163 -17.58 -8.81 2.02
CA LEU A 163 -18.37 -9.27 3.17
C LEU A 163 -18.92 -8.12 4.00
N LEU A 164 -18.23 -7.01 4.08
CA LEU A 164 -18.67 -5.86 4.87
C LEU A 164 -19.63 -4.94 4.10
N TRP A 165 -19.44 -4.75 2.79
CA TRP A 165 -20.25 -3.83 1.98
C TRP A 165 -21.25 -4.52 1.06
N GLY A 166 -21.01 -5.77 0.63
CA GLY A 166 -21.80 -6.45 -0.40
C GLY A 166 -21.49 -5.91 -1.78
N GLN A 167 -22.33 -6.25 -2.75
CA GLN A 167 -22.25 -5.65 -4.09
C GLN A 167 -22.45 -4.14 -4.02
N ASP A 168 -21.68 -3.43 -4.78
CA ASP A 168 -22.00 -2.05 -5.10
C ASP A 168 -22.84 -1.98 -6.35
N LEU A 169 -24.09 -1.55 -6.19
CA LEU A 169 -25.06 -1.33 -7.26
C LEU A 169 -25.41 0.16 -7.40
N SER A 170 -24.70 1.01 -6.68
CA SER A 170 -24.94 2.44 -6.60
C SER A 170 -23.92 3.20 -7.44
N ALA A 171 -24.35 4.08 -8.30
CA ALA A 171 -23.46 5.02 -9.00
C ALA A 171 -23.00 6.20 -8.10
N THR A 172 -23.26 6.19 -6.80
CA THR A 172 -23.08 7.39 -5.96
C THR A 172 -22.57 7.12 -4.55
N GLY A 173 -22.31 5.89 -4.22
CA GLY A 173 -21.84 5.50 -2.90
C GLY A 173 -21.67 3.98 -2.80
N PRO A 174 -20.95 3.49 -1.79
CA PRO A 174 -20.51 2.10 -1.67
C PRO A 174 -21.66 1.12 -1.49
N GLY A 175 -21.37 -0.15 -1.58
CA GLY A 175 -22.28 -1.24 -1.30
C GLY A 175 -22.93 -1.11 0.10
N ASP A 176 -24.18 -1.57 0.23
CA ASP A 176 -24.96 -1.42 1.46
C ASP A 176 -25.48 -2.75 2.00
N ARG A 177 -24.58 -3.67 2.29
CA ARG A 177 -24.90 -4.93 2.96
C ARG A 177 -25.52 -4.67 4.32
N SER A 178 -26.64 -5.34 4.61
CA SER A 178 -27.30 -5.24 5.91
C SER A 178 -26.53 -5.99 7.01
N PHE A 179 -26.48 -5.43 8.23
CA PHE A 179 -26.00 -6.16 9.40
C PHE A 179 -26.83 -7.41 9.71
N GLU A 180 -28.09 -7.47 9.22
CA GLU A 180 -28.98 -8.62 9.39
C GLU A 180 -28.46 -9.89 8.70
N ASP A 181 -27.58 -9.74 7.71
CA ASP A 181 -26.85 -10.86 7.08
C ASP A 181 -26.01 -11.66 8.06
N TYR A 182 -25.67 -11.06 9.19
CA TYR A 182 -24.93 -11.67 10.30
C TYR A 182 -25.83 -12.13 11.45
N VAL A 183 -27.16 -11.92 11.38
CA VAL A 183 -28.08 -12.32 12.44
C VAL A 183 -28.60 -13.74 12.19
N VAL A 184 -28.17 -14.68 13.04
CA VAL A 184 -28.59 -16.07 12.95
C VAL A 184 -30.11 -16.18 13.10
N GLY A 185 -30.74 -16.89 12.19
CA GLY A 185 -32.21 -17.02 12.13
C GLY A 185 -32.92 -15.94 11.32
N LYS A 186 -32.25 -14.85 10.94
CA LYS A 186 -32.79 -13.83 10.02
C LYS A 186 -32.33 -14.06 8.58
N ALA A 187 -31.03 -14.06 8.34
CA ALA A 187 -30.48 -14.30 7.01
C ALA A 187 -30.08 -15.77 6.80
N ALA A 188 -30.21 -16.23 5.57
CA ALA A 188 -29.72 -17.54 5.17
C ALA A 188 -28.21 -17.64 5.36
N ASN A 189 -27.74 -18.76 5.92
CA ASN A 189 -26.33 -19.04 6.16
C ASN A 189 -25.56 -17.96 6.95
N ALA A 190 -26.25 -17.18 7.78
CA ALA A 190 -25.63 -16.16 8.64
C ALA A 190 -24.52 -16.72 9.53
N ASP A 191 -24.71 -17.92 10.07
CA ASP A 191 -23.70 -18.67 10.85
C ASP A 191 -22.43 -18.93 10.04
N ARG A 192 -22.60 -19.33 8.76
CA ARG A 192 -21.45 -19.58 7.87
C ARG A 192 -20.76 -18.28 7.45
N ARG A 193 -21.54 -17.22 7.17
CA ARG A 193 -20.97 -15.90 6.83
C ARG A 193 -20.14 -15.34 8.00
N ARG A 194 -20.63 -15.49 9.23
CA ARG A 194 -19.88 -15.14 10.45
C ARG A 194 -18.58 -15.93 10.56
N ALA A 195 -18.65 -17.26 10.38
CA ALA A 195 -17.47 -18.12 10.41
C ALA A 195 -16.48 -17.76 9.30
N TYR A 196 -16.98 -17.47 8.10
CA TYR A 196 -16.14 -17.07 6.96
C TYR A 196 -15.40 -15.77 7.23
N LEU A 197 -16.13 -14.71 7.59
CA LEU A 197 -15.55 -13.39 7.88
C LEU A 197 -14.51 -13.47 8.99
N THR A 198 -14.76 -14.23 10.05
CA THR A 198 -13.79 -14.47 11.12
C THR A 198 -12.53 -15.18 10.62
N THR A 199 -12.72 -16.21 9.78
CA THR A 199 -11.60 -17.03 9.28
C THR A 199 -10.72 -16.26 8.31
N VAL A 200 -11.30 -15.54 7.34
CA VAL A 200 -10.53 -14.79 6.34
C VAL A 200 -9.80 -13.61 6.97
N THR A 201 -10.39 -12.95 7.95
CA THR A 201 -9.71 -11.89 8.70
C THR A 201 -8.53 -12.44 9.53
N GLY A 202 -8.73 -13.59 10.17
CA GLY A 202 -7.64 -14.27 10.88
C GLY A 202 -6.50 -14.69 9.96
N LEU A 203 -6.80 -15.13 8.74
CA LEU A 203 -5.79 -15.45 7.72
C LEU A 203 -5.00 -14.21 7.29
N LEU A 204 -5.68 -13.09 7.01
CA LEU A 204 -5.02 -11.83 6.66
C LEU A 204 -4.04 -11.37 7.75
N VAL A 205 -4.45 -11.41 9.01
CA VAL A 205 -3.57 -11.08 10.16
C VAL A 205 -2.37 -12.03 10.23
N ALA A 206 -2.58 -13.33 9.97
CA ALA A 206 -1.49 -14.31 9.96
C ALA A 206 -0.49 -14.07 8.82
N ASP A 207 -0.96 -13.75 7.61
CA ASP A 207 -0.13 -13.46 6.44
C ASP A 207 0.66 -12.14 6.62
N LEU A 208 0.04 -11.09 7.18
CA LEU A 208 0.77 -9.86 7.53
C LEU A 208 1.83 -10.11 8.62
N ASN A 209 1.54 -10.93 9.62
CA ASN A 209 2.51 -11.29 10.64
C ASN A 209 3.69 -12.12 10.07
N TYR A 210 3.45 -12.94 9.04
CA TYR A 210 4.53 -13.60 8.28
C TYR A 210 5.47 -12.57 7.65
N LEU A 211 4.94 -11.51 7.04
CA LEU A 211 5.74 -10.43 6.44
C LEU A 211 6.53 -9.64 7.50
N VAL A 212 5.92 -9.33 8.64
CA VAL A 212 6.64 -8.72 9.79
C VAL A 212 7.82 -9.58 10.21
N LYS A 213 7.63 -10.90 10.35
CA LYS A 213 8.71 -11.85 10.73
C LYS A 213 9.80 -11.95 9.66
N ALA A 214 9.44 -11.90 8.37
CA ALA A 214 10.38 -11.92 7.26
C ALA A 214 11.32 -10.71 7.26
N TRP A 215 10.87 -9.56 7.79
CA TRP A 215 11.63 -8.31 7.88
C TRP A 215 12.11 -7.96 9.30
N GLN A 216 11.89 -8.84 10.29
CA GLN A 216 12.31 -8.60 11.68
C GLN A 216 13.84 -8.44 11.77
N PRO A 217 14.36 -7.40 12.45
CA PRO A 217 15.80 -7.21 12.64
C PRO A 217 16.41 -8.31 13.51
N GLY A 218 17.67 -8.65 13.26
CA GLY A 218 18.45 -9.58 14.06
C GLY A 218 18.07 -11.07 13.90
N ALA A 219 17.12 -11.42 13.03
CA ALA A 219 16.70 -12.79 12.77
C ALA A 219 17.41 -13.38 11.53
N LYS A 220 17.45 -14.70 11.44
CA LYS A 220 17.89 -15.42 10.22
C LYS A 220 16.73 -15.49 9.21
N ASN A 221 16.44 -14.39 8.55
CA ASN A 221 15.27 -14.24 7.67
C ASN A 221 15.64 -13.56 6.34
N TYR A 222 14.65 -13.15 5.56
CA TYR A 222 14.83 -12.46 4.28
C TYR A 222 15.61 -11.15 4.46
N ARG A 223 15.28 -10.33 5.47
CA ARG A 223 15.97 -9.07 5.76
C ARG A 223 17.47 -9.25 5.86
N ALA A 224 17.93 -10.27 6.60
CA ALA A 224 19.37 -10.50 6.78
C ALA A 224 20.10 -10.74 5.45
N LYS A 225 19.45 -11.40 4.48
CA LYS A 225 19.99 -11.61 3.13
C LYS A 225 19.91 -10.34 2.30
N PHE A 226 18.78 -9.63 2.39
CA PHE A 226 18.55 -8.39 1.65
C PHE A 226 19.56 -7.31 2.03
N GLU A 227 19.89 -7.17 3.30
CA GLU A 227 20.88 -6.20 3.80
C GLU A 227 22.32 -6.48 3.34
N GLN A 228 22.61 -7.70 2.89
CA GLN A 228 23.90 -8.07 2.31
C GLN A 228 23.99 -7.85 0.81
N GLY A 229 22.89 -7.49 0.16
CA GLY A 229 22.79 -7.40 -1.30
C GLY A 229 23.31 -6.09 -1.89
N ASP A 230 23.64 -5.09 -1.07
CA ASP A 230 24.17 -3.80 -1.53
C ASP A 230 23.43 -3.25 -2.76
N LEU A 231 24.12 -3.11 -3.89
CA LEU A 231 23.55 -2.57 -5.13
C LEU A 231 22.44 -3.46 -5.73
N GLU A 232 22.49 -4.78 -5.54
CA GLU A 232 21.41 -5.68 -5.97
C GLU A 232 20.13 -5.44 -5.18
N SER A 233 20.22 -5.15 -3.89
CA SER A 233 19.06 -4.77 -3.10
C SER A 233 18.52 -3.40 -3.49
N VAL A 234 19.39 -2.43 -3.85
CA VAL A 234 18.96 -1.15 -4.44
C VAL A 234 18.25 -1.37 -5.77
N ARG A 235 18.74 -2.28 -6.62
CA ARG A 235 18.06 -2.66 -7.86
C ARG A 235 16.63 -3.15 -7.61
N LYS A 236 16.46 -4.03 -6.62
CA LYS A 236 15.14 -4.54 -6.21
C LYS A 236 14.21 -3.43 -5.72
N MET A 237 14.72 -2.50 -4.92
CA MET A 237 13.95 -1.34 -4.47
C MET A 237 13.44 -0.53 -5.67
N ILE A 238 14.32 -0.11 -6.59
CA ILE A 238 13.93 0.69 -7.75
C ILE A 238 13.00 -0.09 -8.68
N MET A 239 13.22 -1.39 -8.86
CA MET A 239 12.34 -2.26 -9.64
C MET A 239 10.92 -2.29 -9.06
N GLY A 240 10.79 -2.45 -7.74
CA GLY A 240 9.49 -2.40 -7.07
C GLY A 240 8.76 -1.09 -7.32
N LEU A 241 9.44 0.05 -7.11
CA LEU A 241 8.84 1.37 -7.36
C LEU A 241 8.41 1.57 -8.82
N GLY A 242 9.25 1.15 -9.77
CA GLY A 242 8.96 1.29 -11.21
C GLY A 242 7.81 0.40 -11.66
N SER A 243 7.75 -0.85 -11.17
CA SER A 243 6.68 -1.80 -11.48
C SER A 243 5.35 -1.38 -10.88
N LEU A 244 5.34 -0.94 -9.62
CA LEU A 244 4.14 -0.37 -9.01
C LEU A 244 3.65 0.85 -9.79
N SER A 245 4.56 1.76 -10.19
CA SER A 245 4.18 2.97 -10.91
C SER A 245 3.54 2.68 -12.27
N ARG A 246 4.19 1.87 -13.14
CA ARG A 246 3.76 1.69 -14.53
C ARG A 246 2.85 0.49 -14.74
N GLY A 247 3.21 -0.66 -14.20
CA GLY A 247 2.45 -1.89 -14.41
C GLY A 247 1.17 -1.89 -13.61
N GLU A 248 1.32 -1.91 -12.31
CA GLU A 248 0.20 -2.10 -11.39
C GLU A 248 -0.71 -0.87 -11.32
N LEU A 249 -0.18 0.28 -10.85
CA LEU A 249 -1.04 1.42 -10.54
C LEU A 249 -1.54 2.15 -11.78
N ALA A 250 -0.66 2.49 -12.73
CA ALA A 250 -1.10 3.14 -13.96
C ALA A 250 -1.84 2.17 -14.90
N GLY A 251 -1.30 0.95 -15.11
CA GLY A 251 -1.85 -0.02 -16.05
C GLY A 251 -3.10 -0.71 -15.51
N GLU A 252 -2.91 -1.57 -14.50
CA GLU A 252 -4.00 -2.46 -14.07
C GLU A 252 -5.10 -1.70 -13.30
N ARG A 253 -4.75 -0.80 -12.38
CA ARG A 253 -5.75 -0.18 -11.49
C ARG A 253 -6.42 1.07 -12.06
N LEU A 254 -5.74 1.85 -12.93
CA LEU A 254 -6.30 3.09 -13.46
C LEU A 254 -6.68 3.00 -14.93
N GLU A 255 -5.79 2.49 -15.82
CA GLU A 255 -6.09 2.43 -17.27
C GLU A 255 -7.25 1.48 -17.55
N VAL A 256 -7.37 0.34 -16.84
CA VAL A 256 -8.46 -0.62 -17.03
C VAL A 256 -9.79 0.02 -16.69
N ALA A 257 -10.00 0.46 -15.44
CA ALA A 257 -11.24 1.09 -15.00
C ALA A 257 -11.62 2.33 -15.85
N MET A 258 -10.63 3.14 -16.23
CA MET A 258 -10.88 4.30 -17.08
C MET A 258 -11.33 3.91 -18.50
N ASN A 259 -10.85 2.80 -19.07
CA ASN A 259 -11.19 2.36 -20.42
C ASN A 259 -12.55 1.69 -20.48
N THR A 260 -12.88 0.85 -19.51
CA THR A 260 -14.17 0.14 -19.42
C THR A 260 -15.29 1.05 -18.92
N GLN A 261 -14.97 2.01 -18.06
CA GLN A 261 -15.92 2.85 -17.32
C GLN A 261 -16.88 2.01 -16.46
N ASP A 262 -16.40 0.87 -16.01
CA ASP A 262 -17.14 -0.08 -15.18
C ASP A 262 -16.57 -0.05 -13.76
N GLN A 263 -17.46 0.12 -12.77
CA GLN A 263 -17.07 0.14 -11.37
C GLN A 263 -16.49 -1.21 -10.90
N GLU A 264 -16.90 -2.32 -11.52
CA GLU A 264 -16.35 -3.65 -11.20
C GLU A 264 -14.84 -3.78 -11.51
N ASP A 265 -14.32 -2.91 -12.37
CA ASP A 265 -12.89 -2.83 -12.68
C ASP A 265 -12.12 -1.87 -11.74
N GLU A 266 -12.74 -1.42 -10.65
CA GLU A 266 -12.09 -0.64 -9.60
C GLU A 266 -11.41 -1.53 -8.57
N HIS A 267 -10.27 -1.09 -8.07
CA HIS A 267 -9.48 -1.90 -7.12
C HIS A 267 -10.22 -2.15 -5.79
N SER A 268 -10.90 -1.15 -5.23
CA SER A 268 -11.72 -1.27 -4.01
C SER A 268 -13.16 -0.81 -4.32
N CYS A 269 -13.83 -1.55 -5.23
CA CYS A 269 -15.14 -1.20 -5.77
C CYS A 269 -16.25 -1.26 -4.71
N PHE A 270 -16.22 -2.24 -3.79
CA PHE A 270 -17.31 -2.43 -2.82
C PHE A 270 -17.41 -1.31 -1.80
N SER A 271 -16.33 -0.68 -1.47
CA SER A 271 -16.24 0.39 -0.46
C SER A 271 -16.08 1.80 -1.04
N ASP A 272 -15.98 1.96 -2.36
CA ASP A 272 -15.61 3.21 -3.06
C ASP A 272 -14.24 3.75 -2.62
N ASN A 273 -13.32 2.89 -2.19
CA ASN A 273 -12.06 3.34 -1.61
C ASN A 273 -10.91 3.47 -2.62
N THR A 274 -11.13 3.17 -3.90
CA THR A 274 -10.09 3.14 -4.94
C THR A 274 -9.28 4.44 -5.01
N HIS A 275 -9.92 5.60 -4.83
CA HIS A 275 -9.22 6.89 -4.77
C HIS A 275 -8.18 6.95 -3.65
N ARG A 276 -8.42 6.28 -2.51
CA ARG A 276 -7.45 6.19 -1.40
C ARG A 276 -6.36 5.17 -1.66
N ASP A 277 -6.69 4.10 -2.38
CA ASP A 277 -5.69 3.10 -2.79
C ASP A 277 -4.60 3.76 -3.64
N VAL A 278 -4.98 4.57 -4.62
CA VAL A 278 -4.04 5.32 -5.48
C VAL A 278 -3.16 6.27 -4.65
N VAL A 279 -3.73 6.95 -3.66
CA VAL A 279 -2.97 7.83 -2.76
C VAL A 279 -1.99 7.04 -1.89
N GLY A 280 -2.44 5.93 -1.29
CA GLY A 280 -1.61 5.10 -0.42
C GLY A 280 -0.40 4.50 -1.16
N ASP A 281 -0.62 3.99 -2.37
CA ASP A 281 0.42 3.43 -3.21
C ASP A 281 1.47 4.47 -3.63
N THR A 282 1.02 5.64 -4.09
CA THR A 282 1.93 6.73 -4.46
C THR A 282 2.71 7.26 -3.25
N GLN A 283 2.08 7.31 -2.07
CA GLN A 283 2.75 7.66 -0.83
C GLN A 283 3.81 6.61 -0.43
N GLY A 284 3.53 5.32 -0.64
CA GLY A 284 4.51 4.24 -0.44
C GLY A 284 5.75 4.42 -1.29
N ILE A 285 5.57 4.78 -2.57
CA ILE A 285 6.68 5.09 -3.48
C ILE A 285 7.50 6.29 -2.97
N GLU A 286 6.83 7.38 -2.58
CA GLU A 286 7.49 8.58 -2.05
C GLU A 286 8.28 8.25 -0.77
N ASN A 287 7.69 7.47 0.13
CA ASN A 287 8.34 7.05 1.37
C ASN A 287 9.66 6.31 1.12
N VAL A 288 9.67 5.38 0.18
CA VAL A 288 10.89 4.63 -0.19
C VAL A 288 11.92 5.54 -0.84
N TRP A 289 11.50 6.39 -1.79
CA TRP A 289 12.40 7.30 -2.48
C TRP A 289 13.11 8.27 -1.54
N LEU A 290 12.34 8.86 -0.61
CA LEU A 290 12.85 9.84 0.35
C LEU A 290 13.50 9.20 1.59
N GLY A 291 13.36 7.88 1.80
CA GLY A 291 13.78 7.21 3.03
C GLY A 291 13.05 7.78 4.25
N ARG A 292 11.75 8.10 4.10
CA ARG A 292 10.93 8.73 5.15
C ARG A 292 9.59 8.01 5.26
N TYR A 293 9.25 7.57 6.46
CA TYR A 293 7.97 6.95 6.75
C TYR A 293 7.36 7.54 8.02
N LYS A 294 6.14 8.06 7.91
CA LYS A 294 5.37 8.57 9.06
C LYS A 294 4.43 7.48 9.55
N ARG A 295 4.61 7.06 10.79
CA ARG A 295 3.82 6.04 11.46
C ARG A 295 2.47 6.57 11.97
N PRO A 296 1.49 5.69 12.30
CA PRO A 296 0.19 6.08 12.85
C PRO A 296 0.28 6.92 14.13
N ASP A 297 1.28 6.68 14.96
CA ASP A 297 1.53 7.43 16.20
C ASP A 297 2.17 8.81 15.99
N GLY A 298 2.41 9.20 14.74
CA GLY A 298 3.04 10.45 14.34
C GLY A 298 4.57 10.42 14.31
N ASN A 299 5.21 9.37 14.82
CA ASN A 299 6.65 9.20 14.73
C ASN A 299 7.11 9.12 13.26
N VAL A 300 8.25 9.72 12.96
CA VAL A 300 8.83 9.70 11.61
C VAL A 300 10.13 8.90 11.64
N LEU A 301 10.13 7.79 10.89
CA LEU A 301 11.36 7.08 10.56
C LEU A 301 12.00 7.75 9.35
N GLN A 302 13.23 8.24 9.49
CA GLN A 302 13.97 8.90 8.41
C GLN A 302 15.45 8.53 8.42
N GLY A 303 16.06 8.33 7.22
CA GLY A 303 17.46 7.95 7.12
C GLY A 303 18.01 8.01 5.70
N ALA A 304 19.01 7.20 5.43
CA ALA A 304 19.61 7.07 4.12
C ALA A 304 18.57 6.67 3.07
N SER A 305 18.59 7.31 1.88
CA SER A 305 17.51 7.21 0.90
C SER A 305 18.04 6.97 -0.50
N LEU A 306 17.18 6.44 -1.39
CA LEU A 306 17.45 6.37 -2.82
C LEU A 306 17.75 7.75 -3.39
N LYS A 307 16.98 8.77 -3.01
CA LYS A 307 17.24 10.17 -3.40
C LYS A 307 18.68 10.58 -3.08
N ALA A 308 19.15 10.36 -1.86
CA ALA A 308 20.50 10.75 -1.45
C ALA A 308 21.59 9.95 -2.18
N LEU A 309 21.34 8.65 -2.43
CA LEU A 309 22.26 7.80 -3.19
C LEU A 309 22.39 8.28 -4.64
N VAL A 310 21.29 8.59 -5.31
CA VAL A 310 21.27 9.13 -6.69
C VAL A 310 21.89 10.53 -6.72
N ALA A 311 21.58 11.39 -5.75
CA ALA A 311 22.15 12.73 -5.66
C ALA A 311 23.68 12.73 -5.53
N GLY A 312 24.26 11.70 -4.90
CA GLY A 312 25.71 11.52 -4.85
C GLY A 312 26.37 11.28 -6.22
N LYS A 313 25.59 10.93 -7.25
CA LYS A 313 26.04 10.74 -8.63
C LYS A 313 25.53 11.85 -9.56
N ASN A 314 24.27 12.23 -9.43
CA ASN A 314 23.61 13.23 -10.27
C ASN A 314 22.54 13.98 -9.44
N PRO A 315 22.86 15.11 -8.81
CA PRO A 315 21.93 15.89 -7.99
C PRO A 315 20.69 16.35 -8.77
N SER A 316 20.88 16.82 -10.01
CA SER A 316 19.77 17.32 -10.83
C SER A 316 18.76 16.20 -11.16
N LEU A 317 19.23 14.97 -11.41
CA LEU A 317 18.34 13.82 -11.62
C LEU A 317 17.59 13.45 -10.33
N ALA A 318 18.27 13.45 -9.19
CA ALA A 318 17.62 13.18 -7.90
C ALA A 318 16.49 14.16 -7.59
N ASP A 319 16.68 15.45 -7.93
CA ASP A 319 15.64 16.47 -7.76
C ASP A 319 14.51 16.30 -8.80
N LYS A 320 14.83 15.99 -10.06
CA LYS A 320 13.85 15.67 -11.10
C LYS A 320 12.93 14.53 -10.66
N VAL A 321 13.50 13.39 -10.23
CA VAL A 321 12.73 12.24 -9.75
C VAL A 321 11.89 12.61 -8.53
N SER A 322 12.43 13.38 -7.59
CA SER A 322 11.69 13.82 -6.41
C SER A 322 10.48 14.67 -6.77
N GLN A 323 10.64 15.60 -7.70
CA GLN A 323 9.55 16.46 -8.19
C GLN A 323 8.48 15.63 -8.92
N GLN A 324 8.90 14.66 -9.73
CA GLN A 324 7.98 13.77 -10.45
C GLN A 324 7.15 12.91 -9.47
N ILE A 325 7.79 12.33 -8.44
CA ILE A 325 7.08 11.53 -7.43
C ILE A 325 6.10 12.41 -6.65
N ALA A 326 6.51 13.60 -6.21
CA ALA A 326 5.63 14.54 -5.53
C ALA A 326 4.44 14.96 -6.41
N GLN A 327 4.66 15.13 -7.73
CA GLN A 327 3.58 15.41 -8.69
C GLN A 327 2.61 14.22 -8.80
N SER A 328 3.11 12.98 -8.79
CA SER A 328 2.25 11.79 -8.81
C SER A 328 1.38 11.70 -7.55
N VAL A 329 1.95 11.95 -6.37
CA VAL A 329 1.19 12.02 -5.10
C VAL A 329 0.12 13.13 -5.15
N ALA A 330 0.47 14.30 -5.69
CA ALA A 330 -0.48 15.41 -5.80
C ALA A 330 -1.61 15.10 -6.78
N ASN A 331 -1.32 14.46 -7.92
CA ASN A 331 -2.32 14.06 -8.91
C ASN A 331 -3.24 12.97 -8.33
N ALA A 332 -2.69 11.95 -7.67
CA ALA A 332 -3.46 10.92 -6.97
C ALA A 332 -4.42 11.53 -5.94
N SER A 333 -3.93 12.48 -5.14
CA SER A 333 -4.73 13.19 -4.12
C SER A 333 -5.82 14.09 -4.70
N ALA A 334 -5.77 14.40 -5.99
CA ALA A 334 -6.79 15.21 -6.67
C ALA A 334 -7.97 14.36 -7.18
N ILE A 335 -7.83 13.03 -7.25
CA ILE A 335 -8.93 12.11 -7.60
C ILE A 335 -9.98 12.18 -6.50
N GLN A 336 -11.25 12.29 -6.88
CA GLN A 336 -12.34 12.51 -5.93
C GLN A 336 -13.07 11.20 -5.62
N ALA A 337 -13.79 11.19 -4.50
CA ALA A 337 -14.74 10.15 -4.14
C ALA A 337 -16.15 10.53 -4.57
N PRO A 338 -16.97 9.56 -4.94
CA PRO A 338 -16.63 8.16 -5.21
C PRO A 338 -15.87 8.05 -6.54
N PHE A 339 -15.02 7.03 -6.66
CA PHE A 339 -14.15 6.84 -7.82
C PHE A 339 -14.94 6.53 -9.10
N ASP A 340 -16.09 5.84 -9.00
CA ASP A 340 -17.03 5.56 -10.11
C ASP A 340 -17.31 6.77 -10.98
N ARG A 341 -17.46 7.94 -10.35
CA ARG A 341 -17.72 9.20 -11.06
C ARG A 341 -16.52 9.77 -11.78
N GLU A 342 -15.35 9.36 -11.37
CA GLU A 342 -14.11 9.82 -11.97
C GLU A 342 -13.81 9.09 -13.29
N ILE A 343 -14.27 7.84 -13.45
CA ILE A 343 -14.00 7.03 -14.64
C ILE A 343 -15.01 7.22 -15.77
N VAL A 344 -16.23 7.69 -15.48
CA VAL A 344 -17.33 7.77 -16.47
C VAL A 344 -17.36 9.07 -17.28
N GLY A 345 -18.00 8.99 -18.44
CA GLY A 345 -18.23 10.14 -19.32
C GLY A 345 -17.27 10.25 -20.49
N SER A 346 -17.26 11.42 -21.14
CA SER A 346 -16.33 11.67 -22.22
C SER A 346 -14.90 11.80 -21.72
N LYS A 347 -13.90 11.60 -22.60
CA LYS A 347 -12.48 11.77 -22.23
C LYS A 347 -12.12 13.16 -21.70
N ASP A 348 -12.97 14.16 -21.93
CA ASP A 348 -12.79 15.53 -21.42
C ASP A 348 -13.55 15.75 -20.09
N ALA A 349 -14.20 14.72 -19.54
CA ALA A 349 -14.84 14.81 -18.23
C ALA A 349 -13.79 15.11 -17.14
N PRO A 350 -14.10 15.99 -16.17
CA PRO A 350 -13.13 16.44 -15.16
C PRO A 350 -12.49 15.29 -14.37
N GLY A 351 -13.22 14.23 -14.04
CA GLY A 351 -12.70 13.05 -13.35
C GLY A 351 -11.68 12.31 -14.21
N ARG A 352 -12.06 12.01 -15.46
CA ARG A 352 -11.17 11.31 -16.41
C ARG A 352 -9.88 12.09 -16.68
N ILE A 353 -9.96 13.43 -16.70
CA ILE A 353 -8.76 14.28 -16.83
C ILE A 353 -7.85 14.12 -15.60
N ARG A 354 -8.40 14.03 -14.37
CA ARG A 354 -7.60 13.80 -13.15
C ARG A 354 -6.92 12.44 -13.17
N ILE A 355 -7.65 11.40 -13.53
CA ILE A 355 -7.09 10.04 -13.65
C ILE A 355 -6.01 10.01 -14.73
N GLN A 356 -6.26 10.57 -15.94
CA GLN A 356 -5.26 10.58 -17.00
C GLN A 356 -3.98 11.32 -16.59
N LYS A 357 -4.08 12.44 -15.88
CA LYS A 357 -2.90 13.13 -15.35
C LYS A 357 -2.13 12.28 -14.34
N THR A 358 -2.83 11.49 -13.56
CA THR A 358 -2.20 10.57 -12.62
C THR A 358 -1.47 9.46 -13.37
N ILE A 359 -2.11 8.83 -14.36
CA ILE A 359 -1.51 7.82 -15.25
C ILE A 359 -0.25 8.38 -15.92
N ASP A 360 -0.35 9.52 -16.59
CA ASP A 360 0.77 10.15 -17.32
C ASP A 360 1.95 10.42 -16.38
N SER A 361 1.66 10.88 -15.18
CA SER A 361 2.65 11.18 -14.14
C SER A 361 3.34 9.92 -13.63
N LEU A 362 2.62 8.81 -13.41
CA LEU A 362 3.16 7.53 -12.99
C LEU A 362 4.02 6.88 -14.09
N VAL A 363 3.58 6.97 -15.35
CA VAL A 363 4.35 6.52 -16.51
C VAL A 363 5.66 7.29 -16.63
N GLN A 364 5.64 8.61 -16.45
CA GLN A 364 6.87 9.41 -16.47
C GLN A 364 7.77 9.08 -15.27
N GLN A 365 7.19 8.90 -14.08
CA GLN A 365 7.90 8.49 -12.88
C GLN A 365 8.67 7.19 -13.06
N SER A 366 8.07 6.19 -13.68
CA SER A 366 8.74 4.91 -13.98
C SER A 366 9.95 5.08 -14.89
N LYS A 367 9.88 5.98 -15.89
CA LYS A 367 11.02 6.33 -16.75
C LYS A 367 12.13 7.01 -15.97
N ASP A 368 11.78 7.97 -15.12
CA ASP A 368 12.74 8.73 -14.31
C ASP A 368 13.42 7.82 -13.27
N LEU A 369 12.71 6.85 -12.69
CA LEU A 369 13.28 5.81 -11.83
C LEU A 369 14.26 4.90 -12.59
N THR A 370 13.99 4.61 -13.86
CA THR A 370 14.92 3.84 -14.74
C THR A 370 16.20 4.64 -15.01
N GLU A 371 16.10 5.95 -15.23
CA GLU A 371 17.27 6.83 -15.36
C GLU A 371 18.07 6.86 -14.04
N ALA A 372 17.38 6.92 -12.89
CA ALA A 372 18.02 6.87 -11.57
C ALA A 372 18.78 5.56 -11.33
N ALA A 373 18.24 4.42 -11.77
CA ALA A 373 18.95 3.14 -11.72
C ALA A 373 20.23 3.16 -12.58
N ALA A 374 20.13 3.70 -13.81
CA ALA A 374 21.25 3.73 -14.75
C ALA A 374 22.45 4.52 -14.22
N VAL A 375 22.24 5.68 -13.56
CA VAL A 375 23.36 6.46 -12.97
C VAL A 375 24.01 5.78 -11.79
N LEU A 376 23.33 4.81 -11.16
CA LEU A 376 23.92 3.93 -10.14
C LEU A 376 24.63 2.71 -10.72
N GLY A 377 24.67 2.57 -12.06
CA GLY A 377 25.26 1.43 -12.76
C GLY A 377 24.33 0.20 -12.86
N ILE A 378 23.05 0.36 -12.56
CA ILE A 378 22.03 -0.69 -12.67
C ILE A 378 21.43 -0.63 -14.07
N THR A 379 21.79 -1.56 -14.96
CA THR A 379 21.40 -1.56 -16.38
C THR A 379 20.25 -2.50 -16.69
N LYS A 380 19.88 -3.40 -15.76
CA LYS A 380 18.76 -4.35 -15.93
C LYS A 380 17.85 -4.27 -14.72
N LEU A 381 16.59 -3.85 -14.93
CA LEU A 381 15.56 -3.80 -13.90
C LEU A 381 14.59 -5.00 -13.95
N ALA A 382 14.61 -5.80 -15.03
CA ALA A 382 13.79 -7.02 -15.08
C ALA A 382 14.24 -8.05 -14.04
N GLN A 383 13.29 -8.85 -13.53
CA GLN A 383 13.62 -10.01 -12.72
C GLN A 383 14.52 -10.95 -13.53
N ALA A 384 15.58 -11.47 -12.93
CA ALA A 384 16.27 -12.62 -13.47
C ALA A 384 15.29 -13.81 -13.39
N LYS A 385 14.98 -14.40 -14.54
CA LYS A 385 14.16 -15.62 -14.62
C LYS A 385 14.88 -16.77 -13.96
#